data_7a1c1c0b4e74f186e1837492a79a671a
#
_entry.id   7a1c1c0b4e74f186e1837492a79a671a
#
_cell.length_a   1.000
_cell.length_b   1.000
_cell.length_c   1.000
_cell.angle_alpha   90.00
_cell.angle_beta   90.00
_cell.angle_gamma   90.00
#
_symmetry.space_group_name_H-M   'P 1'
#
loop_
_entity.id
_entity.type
_entity.pdbx_description
1 polymer ?
#
loop_
_entity_poly.entity_id
_entity_poly.type
_entity_poly.pdbx_seq_one_letter_code
_entity_poly.pdbx_strand_id
1 'polypeptide(L)'
;MANLIGEVAQSTVALVKGFAVTWKNMFRKTVTENYPAEPVHFQPRYRGIHVLHRDESGLEKCVGCFLCAAACPSNCIYIEAAENTDANRISAGERYAKVYNIDYSRCIFCGYCVEACPTDAITHGHGFELATYDINSLVYRKEQMLEKPGGELPAIQKV
;
A
#
# COMPACT_ATOMS: atom_id res chain seq x y z
N MET A 1 -49.56 17.82 29.47
CA MET A 1 -49.30 19.01 28.62
C MET A 1 -47.99 19.75 29.01
N ALA A 2 -47.56 19.72 30.28
CA ALA A 2 -46.33 20.39 30.70
C ALA A 2 -45.03 19.77 30.11
N ASN A 3 -45.00 18.47 29.83
CA ASN A 3 -43.83 17.81 29.26
C ASN A 3 -43.62 18.10 27.75
N LEU A 4 -44.70 18.34 27.02
CA LEU A 4 -44.60 18.59 25.57
C LEU A 4 -43.89 19.92 25.28
N ILE A 5 -44.12 20.95 26.06
CA ILE A 5 -43.45 22.25 25.91
C ILE A 5 -41.95 22.11 26.21
N GLY A 6 -41.58 21.33 27.23
CA GLY A 6 -40.20 21.04 27.58
C GLY A 6 -39.45 20.26 26.48
N GLU A 7 -40.09 19.25 25.91
CA GLU A 7 -39.53 18.45 24.80
C GLU A 7 -39.33 19.27 23.52
N VAL A 8 -40.30 20.12 23.20
CA VAL A 8 -40.19 21.03 22.03
C VAL A 8 -39.05 22.04 22.25
N ALA A 9 -38.92 22.60 23.46
CA ALA A 9 -37.85 23.53 23.79
C ALA A 9 -36.46 22.86 23.70
N GLN A 10 -36.31 21.64 24.22
CA GLN A 10 -35.05 20.89 24.10
C GLN A 10 -34.70 20.54 22.64
N SER A 11 -35.69 20.17 21.85
CA SER A 11 -35.50 19.84 20.42
C SER A 11 -35.07 21.07 19.62
N THR A 12 -35.70 22.23 19.87
CA THR A 12 -35.31 23.49 19.20
C THR A 12 -33.90 23.94 19.59
N VAL A 13 -33.52 23.82 20.85
CA VAL A 13 -32.14 24.12 21.30
C VAL A 13 -31.13 23.16 20.65
N ALA A 14 -31.46 21.89 20.52
CA ALA A 14 -30.59 20.90 19.85
C ALA A 14 -30.40 21.26 18.37
N LEU A 15 -31.45 21.61 17.65
CA LEU A 15 -31.39 22.09 16.28
C LEU A 15 -30.52 23.33 16.12
N VAL A 16 -30.72 24.34 16.95
CA VAL A 16 -29.92 25.58 16.91
C VAL A 16 -28.44 25.28 17.15
N LYS A 17 -28.12 24.41 18.14
CA LYS A 17 -26.74 23.97 18.37
C LYS A 17 -26.15 23.25 17.15
N GLY A 18 -26.91 22.37 16.49
CA GLY A 18 -26.49 21.70 15.25
C GLY A 18 -26.18 22.69 14.13
N PHE A 19 -27.06 23.66 13.90
CA PHE A 19 -26.83 24.73 12.92
C PHE A 19 -25.60 25.57 13.25
N ALA A 20 -25.37 25.91 14.52
CA ALA A 20 -24.22 26.70 14.94
C ALA A 20 -22.89 25.94 14.64
N VAL A 21 -22.85 24.61 14.81
CA VAL A 21 -21.66 23.80 14.49
C VAL A 21 -21.42 23.80 12.98
N THR A 22 -22.43 23.55 12.16
CA THR A 22 -22.30 23.57 10.70
C THR A 22 -21.91 24.94 10.18
N TRP A 23 -22.51 26.01 10.70
CA TRP A 23 -22.15 27.37 10.38
C TRP A 23 -20.70 27.69 10.70
N LYS A 24 -20.21 27.30 11.88
CA LYS A 24 -18.80 27.48 12.27
C LYS A 24 -17.85 26.71 11.33
N ASN A 25 -18.23 25.48 10.92
CA ASN A 25 -17.40 24.68 10.06
C ASN A 25 -17.31 25.23 8.62
N MET A 26 -18.31 25.97 8.14
CA MET A 26 -18.31 26.60 6.83
C MET A 26 -17.18 27.64 6.67
N PHE A 27 -16.77 28.30 7.78
CA PHE A 27 -15.67 29.29 7.78
C PHE A 27 -14.31 28.71 8.21
N ARG A 28 -14.20 27.39 8.39
CA ARG A 28 -12.90 26.76 8.68
C ARG A 28 -12.00 26.81 7.47
N LYS A 29 -10.70 27.05 7.69
CA LYS A 29 -9.69 26.90 6.65
C LYS A 29 -9.69 25.45 6.15
N THR A 30 -9.73 25.27 4.85
CA THR A 30 -9.61 23.95 4.22
C THR A 30 -8.21 23.38 4.48
N VAL A 31 -8.13 22.07 4.73
CA VAL A 31 -6.89 21.30 4.89
C VAL A 31 -6.63 20.41 3.68
N THR A 32 -7.17 20.80 2.52
CA THR A 32 -7.06 20.05 1.27
C THR A 32 -5.71 20.31 0.63
N GLU A 33 -5.01 19.26 0.23
CA GLU A 33 -3.82 19.30 -0.61
C GLU A 33 -4.26 19.27 -2.08
N ASN A 34 -3.72 20.18 -2.90
CA ASN A 34 -4.11 20.30 -4.31
C ASN A 34 -3.18 19.43 -5.18
N TYR A 35 -3.40 18.13 -5.17
CA TYR A 35 -2.70 17.23 -6.08
C TYR A 35 -3.16 17.48 -7.55
N PRO A 36 -2.27 17.52 -8.55
CA PRO A 36 -0.81 17.26 -8.49
C PRO A 36 0.06 18.51 -8.27
N ALA A 37 -0.52 19.68 -8.06
CA ALA A 37 0.25 20.93 -7.90
C ALA A 37 1.10 20.95 -6.61
N GLU A 38 0.60 20.30 -5.56
CA GLU A 38 1.30 20.08 -4.29
C GLU A 38 1.60 18.60 -4.11
N PRO A 39 2.85 18.22 -3.72
CA PRO A 39 3.20 16.82 -3.48
C PRO A 39 2.44 16.28 -2.26
N VAL A 40 2.03 15.02 -2.34
CA VAL A 40 1.33 14.33 -1.26
C VAL A 40 2.25 14.11 -0.07
N HIS A 41 1.77 14.45 1.13
CA HIS A 41 2.49 14.18 2.38
C HIS A 41 2.19 12.76 2.87
N PHE A 42 3.17 11.86 2.73
CA PHE A 42 3.02 10.48 3.18
C PHE A 42 3.22 10.32 4.68
N GLN A 43 2.32 9.60 5.32
CA GLN A 43 2.49 9.21 6.72
C GLN A 43 3.55 8.10 6.84
N PRO A 44 4.29 7.99 7.97
CA PRO A 44 5.37 6.99 8.14
C PRO A 44 4.95 5.53 7.96
N ARG A 45 3.66 5.23 8.13
CA ARG A 45 3.08 3.88 7.96
C ARG A 45 2.22 3.78 6.70
N TYR A 46 2.49 4.59 5.70
CA TYR A 46 1.76 4.53 4.44
C TYR A 46 1.99 3.19 3.73
N ARG A 47 0.91 2.60 3.24
CA ARG A 47 0.93 1.32 2.54
C ARG A 47 0.65 1.55 1.05
N GLY A 48 1.68 1.95 0.31
CA GLY A 48 1.61 2.10 -1.13
C GLY A 48 2.01 0.82 -1.88
N ILE A 49 2.39 0.99 -3.15
CA ILE A 49 2.82 -0.09 -4.02
C ILE A 49 4.04 -0.81 -3.40
N HIS A 50 4.07 -2.13 -3.48
CA HIS A 50 5.12 -2.94 -2.88
C HIS A 50 6.47 -2.76 -3.60
N VAL A 51 7.54 -2.90 -2.81
CA VAL A 51 8.93 -2.90 -3.28
C VAL A 51 9.58 -4.22 -2.88
N LEU A 52 10.28 -4.84 -3.81
CA LEU A 52 11.14 -6.01 -3.55
C LEU A 52 12.57 -5.54 -3.41
N HIS A 53 13.20 -5.89 -2.31
CA HIS A 53 14.54 -5.43 -1.94
C HIS A 53 15.66 -6.36 -2.38
N ARG A 54 16.84 -5.74 -2.56
CA ARG A 54 18.11 -6.44 -2.68
C ARG A 54 18.91 -6.32 -1.39
N ASP A 55 19.85 -7.21 -1.19
CA ASP A 55 20.82 -7.11 -0.11
C ASP A 55 21.99 -6.18 -0.50
N GLU A 56 22.93 -5.96 0.40
CA GLU A 56 24.11 -5.12 0.18
C GLU A 56 25.03 -5.65 -0.93
N SER A 57 24.98 -6.95 -1.20
CA SER A 57 25.72 -7.60 -2.30
C SER A 57 25.01 -7.52 -3.66
N GLY A 58 23.82 -6.92 -3.71
CA GLY A 58 23.00 -6.78 -4.91
C GLY A 58 22.16 -8.02 -5.24
N LEU A 59 22.19 -9.06 -4.41
CA LEU A 59 21.33 -10.24 -4.56
C LEU A 59 19.90 -9.94 -4.11
N GLU A 60 18.93 -10.66 -4.66
CA GLU A 60 17.54 -10.55 -4.23
C GLU A 60 17.36 -11.12 -2.82
N LYS A 61 16.73 -10.37 -1.90
CA LYS A 61 16.37 -10.89 -0.58
C LYS A 61 15.31 -11.97 -0.61
N CYS A 62 14.49 -12.00 -1.68
CA CYS A 62 13.41 -12.96 -1.81
C CYS A 62 13.93 -14.37 -2.14
N VAL A 63 13.65 -15.32 -1.25
CA VAL A 63 14.01 -16.74 -1.38
C VAL A 63 12.87 -17.62 -1.90
N GLY A 64 11.77 -17.04 -2.34
CA GLY A 64 10.63 -17.80 -2.87
C GLY A 64 9.99 -18.76 -1.86
N CYS A 65 9.83 -18.35 -0.58
CA CYS A 65 9.31 -19.20 0.50
C CYS A 65 7.78 -19.33 0.52
N PHE A 66 7.04 -18.55 -0.28
CA PHE A 66 5.57 -18.53 -0.39
C PHE A 66 4.82 -18.00 0.84
N LEU A 67 5.48 -17.63 1.94
CA LEU A 67 4.79 -17.17 3.15
C LEU A 67 3.91 -15.92 2.92
N CYS A 68 4.38 -14.97 2.11
CA CYS A 68 3.61 -13.79 1.75
C CYS A 68 2.36 -14.13 0.91
N ALA A 69 2.43 -15.14 0.04
CA ALA A 69 1.28 -15.62 -0.73
C ALA A 69 0.27 -16.32 0.19
N ALA A 70 0.76 -17.16 1.12
CA ALA A 70 -0.09 -17.86 2.10
C ALA A 70 -0.78 -16.91 3.09
N ALA A 71 -0.11 -15.80 3.48
CA ALA A 71 -0.67 -14.79 4.38
C ALA A 71 -1.64 -13.83 3.68
N CYS A 72 -1.73 -13.85 2.35
CA CYS A 72 -2.54 -12.90 1.59
C CYS A 72 -4.03 -13.25 1.67
N PRO A 73 -4.90 -12.39 2.29
CA PRO A 73 -6.34 -12.69 2.42
C PRO A 73 -7.09 -12.64 1.07
N SER A 74 -6.56 -11.89 0.10
CA SER A 74 -7.17 -11.74 -1.24
C SER A 74 -6.52 -12.62 -2.32
N ASN A 75 -5.56 -13.49 -1.96
CA ASN A 75 -4.87 -14.38 -2.89
C ASN A 75 -4.36 -13.66 -4.16
N CYS A 76 -3.82 -12.45 -4.00
CA CYS A 76 -3.37 -11.63 -5.12
C CYS A 76 -1.87 -11.81 -5.45
N ILE A 77 -1.13 -12.65 -4.73
CA ILE A 77 0.30 -12.88 -4.91
C ILE A 77 0.53 -14.24 -5.56
N TYR A 78 1.19 -14.23 -6.70
CA TYR A 78 1.59 -15.44 -7.42
C TYR A 78 3.11 -15.54 -7.44
N ILE A 79 3.65 -16.71 -7.05
CA ILE A 79 5.09 -16.97 -6.96
C ILE A 79 5.41 -18.29 -7.63
N GLU A 80 6.50 -18.32 -8.41
CA GLU A 80 7.19 -19.56 -8.83
C GLU A 80 8.63 -19.50 -8.32
N ALA A 81 9.02 -20.49 -7.54
CA ALA A 81 10.40 -20.60 -7.08
C ALA A 81 11.24 -21.43 -8.05
N ALA A 82 12.52 -21.11 -8.12
CA ALA A 82 13.54 -21.89 -8.80
C ALA A 82 14.77 -22.05 -7.90
N GLU A 83 15.58 -23.06 -8.16
CA GLU A 83 16.82 -23.32 -7.43
C GLU A 83 17.93 -22.36 -7.89
N ASN A 84 18.71 -21.86 -6.94
CA ASN A 84 19.96 -21.17 -7.23
C ASN A 84 21.02 -22.17 -7.67
N THR A 85 21.80 -21.80 -8.65
CA THR A 85 23.00 -22.56 -9.05
C THR A 85 24.25 -21.77 -8.66
N ASP A 86 25.33 -22.46 -8.32
CA ASP A 86 26.60 -21.81 -7.96
C ASP A 86 27.15 -20.92 -9.08
N ALA A 87 26.84 -21.26 -10.33
CA ALA A 87 27.23 -20.48 -11.50
C ALA A 87 26.43 -19.18 -11.70
N ASN A 88 25.19 -19.12 -11.17
CA ASN A 88 24.31 -17.95 -11.32
C ASN A 88 23.46 -17.78 -10.05
N ARG A 89 24.01 -17.10 -9.08
CA ARG A 89 23.35 -16.87 -7.80
C ARG A 89 22.52 -15.60 -7.85
N ILE A 90 21.20 -15.74 -7.69
CA ILE A 90 20.24 -14.64 -7.79
C ILE A 90 19.84 -14.16 -6.38
N SER A 91 19.67 -15.08 -5.41
CA SER A 91 19.35 -14.75 -4.03
C SER A 91 20.36 -15.33 -3.05
N ALA A 92 20.31 -14.87 -1.79
CA ALA A 92 21.19 -15.39 -0.73
C ALA A 92 20.85 -16.83 -0.30
N GLY A 93 19.64 -17.32 -0.60
CA GLY A 93 19.16 -18.64 -0.23
C GLY A 93 19.48 -19.73 -1.27
N GLU A 94 19.01 -20.94 -1.03
CA GLU A 94 19.08 -22.07 -1.98
C GLU A 94 18.10 -21.91 -3.15
N ARG A 95 17.07 -21.11 -2.98
CA ARG A 95 16.02 -20.83 -3.97
C ARG A 95 15.82 -19.35 -4.12
N TYR A 96 15.23 -18.95 -5.25
CA TYR A 96 14.82 -17.57 -5.51
C TYR A 96 13.42 -17.55 -6.15
N ALA A 97 12.74 -16.42 -6.12
CA ALA A 97 11.49 -16.23 -6.84
C ALA A 97 11.79 -15.99 -8.32
N LYS A 98 11.59 -17.01 -9.16
CA LYS A 98 11.71 -16.90 -10.62
C LYS A 98 10.60 -16.01 -11.18
N VAL A 99 9.37 -16.22 -10.71
CA VAL A 99 8.22 -15.36 -11.00
C VAL A 99 7.70 -14.84 -9.68
N TYR A 100 7.39 -13.55 -9.62
CA TYR A 100 6.73 -12.90 -8.50
C TYR A 100 5.78 -11.84 -9.04
N ASN A 101 4.49 -12.08 -8.95
CA ASN A 101 3.47 -11.18 -9.46
C ASN A 101 2.51 -10.79 -8.34
N ILE A 102 2.07 -9.52 -8.35
CA ILE A 102 0.99 -9.03 -7.49
C ILE A 102 -0.12 -8.48 -8.39
N ASP A 103 -1.32 -9.00 -8.22
CA ASP A 103 -2.53 -8.46 -8.86
C ASP A 103 -3.09 -7.33 -8.00
N TYR A 104 -2.82 -6.09 -8.38
CA TYR A 104 -3.30 -4.91 -7.67
C TYR A 104 -4.79 -4.65 -7.86
N SER A 105 -5.46 -5.32 -8.80
CA SER A 105 -6.92 -5.26 -8.90
C SER A 105 -7.61 -5.95 -7.71
N ARG A 106 -6.91 -6.88 -7.04
CA ARG A 106 -7.39 -7.64 -5.89
C ARG A 106 -6.73 -7.24 -4.58
N CYS A 107 -5.55 -6.63 -4.64
CA CYS A 107 -4.78 -6.25 -3.46
C CYS A 107 -5.53 -5.20 -2.64
N ILE A 108 -5.68 -5.44 -1.33
CA ILE A 108 -6.32 -4.52 -0.38
C ILE A 108 -5.29 -3.73 0.45
N PHE A 109 -4.01 -3.82 0.13
CA PHE A 109 -2.91 -3.12 0.83
C PHE A 109 -2.88 -3.35 2.34
N CYS A 110 -3.28 -4.55 2.82
CA CYS A 110 -3.35 -4.89 4.24
C CYS A 110 -1.99 -4.98 4.94
N GLY A 111 -0.91 -5.29 4.21
CA GLY A 111 0.45 -5.39 4.72
C GLY A 111 0.85 -6.75 5.31
N TYR A 112 -0.05 -7.73 5.36
CA TYR A 112 0.28 -9.07 5.92
C TYR A 112 1.40 -9.78 5.17
N CYS A 113 1.57 -9.52 3.87
CA CYS A 113 2.69 -10.05 3.10
C CYS A 113 4.04 -9.51 3.58
N VAL A 114 4.09 -8.26 4.03
CA VAL A 114 5.29 -7.65 4.61
C VAL A 114 5.59 -8.26 5.97
N GLU A 115 4.58 -8.37 6.84
CA GLU A 115 4.74 -8.95 8.18
C GLU A 115 5.11 -10.44 8.16
N ALA A 116 4.64 -11.19 7.14
CA ALA A 116 4.92 -12.61 6.99
C ALA A 116 6.30 -12.89 6.34
N CYS A 117 7.01 -11.88 5.84
CA CYS A 117 8.28 -12.07 5.15
C CYS A 117 9.44 -12.24 6.13
N PRO A 118 10.11 -13.40 6.18
CA PRO A 118 11.18 -13.65 7.15
C PRO A 118 12.51 -12.98 6.78
N THR A 119 12.64 -12.51 5.53
CA THR A 119 13.89 -11.92 5.00
C THR A 119 13.77 -10.42 4.74
N ASP A 120 12.65 -9.79 5.12
CA ASP A 120 12.33 -8.39 4.80
C ASP A 120 12.54 -8.06 3.31
N ALA A 121 12.19 -9.04 2.46
CA ALA A 121 12.36 -8.92 1.02
C ALA A 121 11.28 -8.06 0.36
N ILE A 122 10.13 -7.89 0.99
CA ILE A 122 9.01 -7.09 0.50
C ILE A 122 8.62 -6.06 1.54
N THR A 123 8.44 -4.81 1.10
CA THR A 123 7.92 -3.72 1.93
C THR A 123 6.91 -2.89 1.14
N HIS A 124 6.22 -1.96 1.81
CA HIS A 124 5.42 -0.95 1.15
C HIS A 124 6.28 0.27 0.81
N GLY A 125 6.16 0.75 -0.42
CA GLY A 125 6.70 2.04 -0.86
C GLY A 125 5.65 3.15 -0.80
N HIS A 126 5.94 4.27 -1.45
CA HIS A 126 5.07 5.45 -1.49
C HIS A 126 4.27 5.58 -2.80
N GLY A 127 4.51 4.71 -3.79
CA GLY A 127 3.76 4.72 -5.05
C GLY A 127 2.26 4.47 -4.80
N PHE A 128 1.40 5.27 -5.41
CA PHE A 128 -0.05 5.16 -5.26
C PHE A 128 -0.82 5.33 -6.58
N GLU A 129 -0.15 5.76 -7.64
CA GLU A 129 -0.77 5.97 -8.94
C GLU A 129 -0.95 4.64 -9.66
N LEU A 130 -2.09 4.00 -9.45
CA LEU A 130 -2.46 2.71 -10.04
C LEU A 130 -3.59 2.82 -11.06
N ALA A 131 -4.13 4.02 -11.29
CA ALA A 131 -5.23 4.21 -12.20
C ALA A 131 -4.84 3.84 -13.64
N THR A 132 -5.61 2.94 -14.26
CA THR A 132 -5.39 2.47 -15.63
C THR A 132 -6.72 2.10 -16.29
N TYR A 133 -6.74 2.11 -17.63
CA TYR A 133 -7.88 1.67 -18.42
C TYR A 133 -7.86 0.16 -18.74
N ASP A 134 -6.71 -0.52 -18.52
CA ASP A 134 -6.55 -1.95 -18.75
C ASP A 134 -6.28 -2.69 -17.44
N ILE A 135 -7.20 -3.57 -17.06
CA ILE A 135 -7.09 -4.36 -15.83
C ILE A 135 -5.83 -5.27 -15.83
N ASN A 136 -5.39 -5.75 -16.99
CA ASN A 136 -4.21 -6.61 -17.07
C ASN A 136 -2.92 -5.87 -16.72
N SER A 137 -2.89 -4.55 -16.88
CA SER A 137 -1.75 -3.71 -16.50
C SER A 137 -1.59 -3.56 -14.98
N LEU A 138 -2.62 -3.94 -14.20
CA LEU A 138 -2.57 -3.98 -12.73
C LEU A 138 -1.88 -5.23 -12.18
N VAL A 139 -1.53 -6.20 -13.03
CA VAL A 139 -0.71 -7.34 -12.63
C VAL A 139 0.77 -6.94 -12.74
N TYR A 140 1.35 -6.52 -11.62
CA TYR A 140 2.75 -6.12 -11.58
C TYR A 140 3.65 -7.33 -11.40
N ARG A 141 4.69 -7.36 -12.24
CA ARG A 141 5.71 -8.41 -12.26
C ARG A 141 6.88 -8.03 -11.38
N LYS A 142 7.69 -9.03 -11.04
CA LYS A 142 8.88 -8.87 -10.20
C LYS A 142 9.77 -7.70 -10.64
N GLU A 143 10.02 -7.57 -11.94
CA GLU A 143 10.93 -6.57 -12.51
C GLU A 143 10.45 -5.12 -12.29
N GLN A 144 9.13 -4.94 -12.16
CA GLN A 144 8.53 -3.63 -11.93
C GLN A 144 8.62 -3.20 -10.46
N MET A 145 8.69 -4.16 -9.54
CA MET A 145 8.72 -3.95 -8.09
C MET A 145 10.12 -4.07 -7.48
N LEU A 146 11.05 -4.71 -8.20
CA LEU A 146 12.39 -4.98 -7.70
C LEU A 146 13.25 -3.71 -7.71
N GLU A 147 13.94 -3.45 -6.60
CA GLU A 147 14.97 -2.42 -6.51
C GLU A 147 16.04 -2.63 -7.59
N LYS A 148 16.50 -1.53 -8.18
CA LYS A 148 17.65 -1.57 -9.08
C LYS A 148 18.94 -1.81 -8.29
N PRO A 149 19.97 -2.38 -8.94
CA PRO A 149 21.28 -2.45 -8.33
C PRO A 149 21.76 -1.05 -7.89
N GLY A 150 22.15 -0.92 -6.61
CA GLY A 150 22.51 0.37 -6.02
C GLY A 150 21.43 0.99 -5.12
N GLY A 151 20.32 0.28 -4.85
CA GLY A 151 19.26 0.71 -3.92
C GLY A 151 18.30 1.76 -4.49
N GLU A 152 18.35 2.00 -5.81
CA GLU A 152 17.40 2.91 -6.45
C GLU A 152 16.00 2.25 -6.51
N LEU A 153 14.99 2.96 -5.98
CA LEU A 153 13.60 2.51 -6.03
C LEU A 153 13.09 2.37 -7.47
N PRO A 154 12.20 1.39 -7.74
CA PRO A 154 11.55 1.24 -9.03
C PRO A 154 10.86 2.53 -9.48
N ALA A 155 10.75 2.74 -10.79
CA ALA A 155 10.15 3.95 -11.36
C ALA A 155 8.73 4.24 -10.88
N ILE A 156 7.97 3.19 -10.56
CA ILE A 156 6.60 3.28 -10.03
C ILE A 156 6.50 3.86 -8.60
N GLN A 157 7.64 4.01 -7.91
CA GLN A 157 7.72 4.60 -6.57
C GLN A 157 8.11 6.09 -6.61
N LYS A 158 8.47 6.61 -7.80
CA LYS A 158 8.81 8.01 -7.98
C LYS A 158 7.52 8.80 -8.17
N VAL A 159 7.10 9.50 -7.14
CA VAL A 159 6.00 10.47 -7.14
C VAL A 159 6.59 11.87 -7.11
#